data_f091bbd5f1da2b32e5b200825ef100f0
#
_entry.id   f091bbd5f1da2b32e5b200825ef100f0
#
_cell.length_a   1.000
_cell.length_b   1.000
_cell.length_c   1.000
_cell.angle_alpha   90.00
_cell.angle_beta   90.00
_cell.angle_gamma   90.00
#
_symmetry.space_group_name_H-M   'P 1'
#
loop_
_entity.id
_entity.type
_entity.pdbx_description
1 polymer ?
#
loop_
_entity_poly.entity_id
_entity_poly.type
_entity_poly.pdbx_seq_one_letter_code
_entity_poly.pdbx_strand_id
1 'polypeptide(L)'
;MFHYFPGTTLVQESASSTITANGVTGSYVDIISKIVYNEMSSTMHPEAMKAQAIAAYSYIMFNGGSVNNVILKPNPPQNVIDAVSAVAGQALYYDGDYALTVYGASSGGATASSGDIWGRQYDYLVSVPSEYDAEYDPYYGVVTYMSVDEVRSRIQNAYGIALSSNPSNWIQLEVGDSGFVRSVTIDGQKTVNGNAFSNVLGLRSPRFAYVCG
;
A
#
# COMPACT_ATOMS: atom_id res chain seq x y z
N MET A 1 10.05 11.70 -5.60
CA MET A 1 9.49 12.83 -6.40
C MET A 1 7.99 12.85 -6.13
N PHE A 2 7.45 13.93 -5.57
CA PHE A 2 5.99 14.06 -5.43
C PHE A 2 5.43 14.42 -6.80
N HIS A 3 4.62 13.57 -7.38
CA HIS A 3 3.82 13.96 -8.53
C HIS A 3 2.71 14.88 -8.02
N TYR A 4 2.77 16.14 -8.41
CA TYR A 4 1.71 17.10 -8.16
C TYR A 4 0.49 16.71 -9.00
N PHE A 5 -0.61 16.39 -8.34
CA PHE A 5 -1.89 16.18 -8.98
C PHE A 5 -2.72 17.48 -8.86
N PRO A 6 -3.33 17.98 -9.95
CA PRO A 6 -4.18 19.17 -9.89
C PRO A 6 -5.27 19.01 -8.81
N GLY A 7 -5.45 20.03 -7.98
CA GLY A 7 -6.38 19.99 -6.85
C GLY A 7 -5.79 19.50 -5.53
N THR A 8 -4.55 18.94 -5.52
CA THR A 8 -3.86 18.63 -4.26
C THR A 8 -3.11 19.84 -3.72
N THR A 9 -3.19 20.07 -2.41
CA THR A 9 -2.48 21.14 -1.72
C THR A 9 -1.85 20.62 -0.43
N LEU A 10 -0.65 21.14 -0.12
CA LEU A 10 -0.04 20.96 1.19
C LEU A 10 -0.50 22.11 2.09
N VAL A 11 -1.21 21.78 3.16
CA VAL A 11 -1.76 22.76 4.11
C VAL A 11 -1.00 22.68 5.43
N GLN A 12 -0.68 23.84 6.01
CA GLN A 12 -0.12 23.94 7.36
C GLN A 12 -1.26 24.19 8.35
N GLU A 13 -1.46 23.26 9.27
CA GLU A 13 -2.45 23.34 10.34
C GLU A 13 -1.78 23.66 11.69
N SER A 14 -2.59 23.92 12.70
CA SER A 14 -2.10 23.98 14.08
C SER A 14 -1.67 22.57 14.53
N ALA A 15 -0.41 22.43 14.94
CA ALA A 15 0.14 21.15 15.43
C ALA A 15 -0.42 20.71 16.80
N SER A 16 -1.44 21.38 17.33
CA SER A 16 -2.02 21.11 18.66
C SER A 16 -3.04 19.96 18.68
N SER A 17 -3.36 19.37 17.54
CA SER A 17 -4.35 18.29 17.45
C SER A 17 -3.81 17.00 18.08
N THR A 18 -4.60 16.38 18.94
CA THR A 18 -4.39 15.00 19.36
C THR A 18 -4.98 14.06 18.32
N ILE A 19 -4.27 12.96 18.03
CA ILE A 19 -4.70 11.90 17.10
C ILE A 19 -4.67 10.56 17.81
N THR A 20 -5.45 9.61 17.29
CA THR A 20 -5.56 8.27 17.86
C THR A 20 -5.11 7.21 16.86
N ALA A 21 -4.25 6.30 17.30
CA ALA A 21 -3.82 5.16 16.52
C ALA A 21 -3.83 3.91 17.39
N ASN A 22 -4.55 2.86 16.96
CA ASN A 22 -4.75 1.61 17.71
C ASN A 22 -5.16 1.83 19.18
N GLY A 23 -6.08 2.76 19.41
CA GLY A 23 -6.57 3.11 20.76
C GLY A 23 -5.61 3.95 21.61
N VAL A 24 -4.43 4.32 21.11
CA VAL A 24 -3.48 5.21 21.79
C VAL A 24 -3.69 6.63 21.28
N THR A 25 -4.07 7.55 22.16
CA THR A 25 -4.23 8.97 21.85
C THR A 25 -2.99 9.74 22.33
N GLY A 26 -2.47 10.61 21.47
CA GLY A 26 -1.28 11.39 21.76
C GLY A 26 -1.13 12.61 20.86
N SER A 27 -0.07 13.38 21.05
CA SER A 27 0.27 14.49 20.18
C SER A 27 0.68 13.99 18.78
N TYR A 28 0.60 14.88 17.78
CA TYR A 28 1.12 14.62 16.42
C TYR A 28 2.50 13.97 16.48
N VAL A 29 3.47 14.62 17.15
CA VAL A 29 4.87 14.16 17.16
C VAL A 29 5.00 12.78 17.80
N ASP A 30 4.30 12.54 18.93
CA ASP A 30 4.38 11.25 19.62
C ASP A 30 3.83 10.09 18.77
N ILE A 31 2.65 10.24 18.18
CA ILE A 31 2.01 9.17 17.40
C ILE A 31 2.68 8.98 16.05
N ILE A 32 2.91 10.07 15.29
CA ILE A 32 3.49 9.98 13.95
C ILE A 32 4.93 9.48 13.98
N SER A 33 5.75 9.87 14.97
CA SER A 33 7.12 9.33 15.07
C SER A 33 7.16 7.83 15.26
N LYS A 34 6.21 7.26 16.02
CA LYS A 34 6.10 5.80 16.21
C LYS A 34 5.67 5.09 14.93
N ILE A 35 4.77 5.70 14.14
CA ILE A 35 4.35 5.18 12.84
C ILE A 35 5.53 5.24 11.86
N VAL A 36 6.15 6.40 11.67
CA VAL A 36 7.30 6.56 10.76
C VAL A 36 8.43 5.60 11.11
N TYR A 37 8.73 5.42 12.40
CA TYR A 37 9.77 4.48 12.86
C TYR A 37 9.41 3.02 12.56
N ASN A 38 8.12 2.67 12.45
CA ASN A 38 7.70 1.33 12.02
C ASN A 38 7.82 1.15 10.50
N GLU A 39 7.38 2.16 9.74
CA GLU A 39 7.26 2.09 8.28
C GLU A 39 8.61 2.24 7.56
N MET A 40 9.56 2.93 8.17
CA MET A 40 10.84 3.29 7.56
C MET A 40 12.03 2.97 8.45
N SER A 41 13.18 2.63 7.82
CA SER A 41 14.45 2.59 8.54
C SER A 41 14.82 4.00 9.02
N SER A 42 15.31 4.10 10.26
CA SER A 42 15.86 5.35 10.81
C SER A 42 17.14 5.84 10.12
N THR A 43 17.69 5.07 9.18
CA THR A 43 18.84 5.44 8.34
C THR A 43 18.45 6.08 7.02
N MET A 44 17.16 6.15 6.72
CA MET A 44 16.67 6.81 5.49
C MET A 44 16.88 8.31 5.53
N HIS A 45 16.88 8.93 4.35
CA HIS A 45 17.06 10.37 4.23
C HIS A 45 15.96 11.13 5.00
N PRO A 46 16.27 12.23 5.73
CA PRO A 46 15.28 12.98 6.50
C PRO A 46 14.07 13.46 5.69
N GLU A 47 14.28 13.86 4.44
CA GLU A 47 13.16 14.29 3.56
C GLU A 47 12.19 13.16 3.24
N ALA A 48 12.66 11.91 3.15
CA ALA A 48 11.79 10.75 2.99
C ALA A 48 10.95 10.51 4.26
N MET A 49 11.57 10.65 5.45
CA MET A 49 10.85 10.55 6.73
C MET A 49 9.81 11.67 6.91
N LYS A 50 10.12 12.89 6.47
CA LYS A 50 9.16 14.01 6.44
C LYS A 50 7.97 13.72 5.53
N ALA A 51 8.23 13.21 4.32
CA ALA A 51 7.19 12.82 3.38
C ALA A 51 6.26 11.75 3.97
N GLN A 52 6.84 10.73 4.60
CA GLN A 52 6.09 9.66 5.28
C GLN A 52 5.26 10.23 6.44
N ALA A 53 5.80 11.17 7.21
CA ALA A 53 5.08 11.81 8.31
C ALA A 53 3.84 12.57 7.82
N ILE A 54 3.98 13.36 6.74
CA ILE A 54 2.86 14.07 6.10
C ILE A 54 1.81 13.08 5.59
N ALA A 55 2.24 12.00 4.93
CA ALA A 55 1.33 10.98 4.43
C ALA A 55 0.58 10.27 5.58
N ALA A 56 1.28 9.83 6.62
CA ALA A 56 0.67 9.15 7.76
C ALA A 56 -0.34 10.05 8.50
N TYR A 57 -0.01 11.33 8.69
CA TYR A 57 -0.92 12.28 9.32
C TYR A 57 -2.16 12.53 8.47
N SER A 58 -1.99 12.81 7.18
CA SER A 58 -3.10 13.02 6.25
C SER A 58 -4.04 11.80 6.21
N TYR A 59 -3.48 10.58 6.21
CA TYR A 59 -4.26 9.35 6.29
C TYR A 59 -5.10 9.25 7.57
N ILE A 60 -4.52 9.58 8.72
CA ILE A 60 -5.25 9.59 10.00
C ILE A 60 -6.36 10.63 9.96
N MET A 61 -6.08 11.83 9.50
CA MET A 61 -7.06 12.93 9.43
C MET A 61 -8.18 12.64 8.43
N PHE A 62 -7.87 12.04 7.28
CA PHE A 62 -8.88 11.55 6.32
C PHE A 62 -9.86 10.56 6.99
N ASN A 63 -9.38 9.76 7.95
CA ASN A 63 -10.20 8.82 8.73
C ASN A 63 -10.77 9.44 10.03
N GLY A 64 -10.94 10.75 10.09
CA GLY A 64 -11.57 11.44 11.22
C GLY A 64 -10.68 11.54 12.47
N GLY A 65 -9.36 11.50 12.32
CA GLY A 65 -8.38 11.64 13.40
C GLY A 65 -8.09 10.35 14.18
N SER A 66 -8.64 9.20 13.73
CA SER A 66 -8.46 7.91 14.40
C SER A 66 -8.33 6.75 13.41
N VAL A 67 -7.34 5.87 13.63
CA VAL A 67 -7.10 4.65 12.83
C VAL A 67 -6.73 3.46 13.70
N ASN A 68 -7.02 2.24 13.22
CA ASN A 68 -6.72 0.98 13.94
C ASN A 68 -5.87 -0.01 13.14
N ASN A 69 -5.29 0.42 12.03
CA ASN A 69 -4.55 -0.44 11.09
C ASN A 69 -3.10 -0.01 10.87
N VAL A 70 -2.52 0.67 11.85
CA VAL A 70 -1.11 1.10 11.81
C VAL A 70 -0.36 0.50 13.01
N ILE A 71 0.97 0.37 12.90
CA ILE A 71 1.79 -0.15 14.00
C ILE A 71 2.53 1.00 14.67
N LEU A 72 2.45 1.06 16.00
CA LEU A 72 3.16 2.04 16.80
C LEU A 72 4.45 1.41 17.37
N LYS A 73 5.57 1.58 16.70
CA LYS A 73 6.87 1.11 17.18
C LYS A 73 7.39 2.04 18.27
N PRO A 74 7.62 1.53 19.50
CA PRO A 74 8.04 2.36 20.63
C PRO A 74 9.46 2.89 20.46
N ASN A 75 9.77 3.96 21.20
CA ASN A 75 11.10 4.55 21.30
C ASN A 75 11.73 4.94 19.95
N PRO A 76 11.06 5.79 19.13
CA PRO A 76 11.67 6.30 17.92
C PRO A 76 12.95 7.07 18.23
N PRO A 77 14.04 6.90 17.44
CA PRO A 77 15.29 7.64 17.65
C PRO A 77 15.11 9.12 17.33
N GLN A 78 16.02 9.96 17.86
CA GLN A 78 15.89 11.41 17.82
C GLN A 78 15.79 11.97 16.40
N ASN A 79 16.56 11.42 15.44
CA ASN A 79 16.51 11.88 14.04
C ASN A 79 15.13 11.64 13.36
N VAL A 80 14.40 10.60 13.77
CA VAL A 80 13.02 10.38 13.31
C VAL A 80 12.08 11.43 13.94
N ILE A 81 12.23 11.67 15.25
CA ILE A 81 11.46 12.69 15.97
C ILE A 81 11.69 14.08 15.34
N ASP A 82 12.95 14.42 15.05
CA ASP A 82 13.32 15.71 14.44
C ASP A 82 12.69 15.87 13.04
N ALA A 83 12.75 14.83 12.21
CA ALA A 83 12.15 14.86 10.89
C ALA A 83 10.61 15.04 10.95
N VAL A 84 9.95 14.32 11.86
CA VAL A 84 8.50 14.44 12.08
C VAL A 84 8.12 15.82 12.62
N SER A 85 8.89 16.31 13.59
CA SER A 85 8.66 17.63 14.20
C SER A 85 8.78 18.77 13.18
N ALA A 86 9.70 18.65 12.23
CA ALA A 86 9.93 19.66 11.19
C ALA A 86 8.73 19.86 10.24
N VAL A 87 7.82 18.91 10.17
CA VAL A 87 6.60 18.96 9.31
C VAL A 87 5.32 18.85 10.14
N ALA A 88 5.39 19.12 11.43
CA ALA A 88 4.24 19.04 12.33
C ALA A 88 3.10 19.95 11.86
N GLY A 89 1.90 19.40 11.73
CA GLY A 89 0.72 20.09 11.24
C GLY A 89 0.64 20.22 9.71
N GLN A 90 1.60 19.66 8.95
CA GLN A 90 1.46 19.60 7.49
C GLN A 90 0.60 18.41 7.08
N ALA A 91 -0.42 18.67 6.26
CA ALA A 91 -1.32 17.66 5.72
C ALA A 91 -1.59 17.90 4.23
N LEU A 92 -1.89 16.82 3.51
CA LEU A 92 -2.31 16.85 2.12
C LEU A 92 -3.84 16.93 2.03
N TYR A 93 -4.31 17.88 1.22
CA TYR A 93 -5.71 18.09 0.91
C TYR A 93 -5.99 17.86 -0.57
N TYR A 94 -7.21 17.45 -0.87
CA TYR A 94 -7.77 17.39 -2.20
C TYR A 94 -9.20 17.96 -2.17
N ASP A 95 -9.47 18.95 -3.03
CA ASP A 95 -10.76 19.65 -3.10
C ASP A 95 -11.28 20.20 -1.75
N GLY A 96 -10.35 20.64 -0.89
CA GLY A 96 -10.67 21.24 0.40
C GLY A 96 -10.83 20.27 1.57
N ASP A 97 -10.77 18.96 1.34
CA ASP A 97 -10.80 17.91 2.34
C ASP A 97 -9.45 17.19 2.45
N TYR A 98 -9.21 16.49 3.57
CA TYR A 98 -8.02 15.66 3.71
C TYR A 98 -7.94 14.61 2.61
N ALA A 99 -6.78 14.50 1.98
CA ALA A 99 -6.53 13.48 0.98
C ALA A 99 -6.30 12.10 1.63
N LEU A 100 -6.88 11.06 1.04
CA LEU A 100 -6.50 9.68 1.35
C LEU A 100 -5.08 9.43 0.84
N THR A 101 -4.13 9.32 1.74
CA THR A 101 -2.72 9.09 1.43
C THR A 101 -2.33 7.67 1.81
N VAL A 102 -2.17 6.83 0.81
CA VAL A 102 -1.70 5.46 0.99
C VAL A 102 -0.23 5.36 0.62
N TYR A 103 0.49 4.48 1.27
CA TYR A 103 1.93 4.28 1.07
C TYR A 103 2.30 2.80 1.14
N GLY A 104 3.46 2.46 0.61
CA GLY A 104 4.00 1.11 0.60
C GLY A 104 5.49 1.12 0.32
N ALA A 105 6.16 -0.02 0.52
CA ALA A 105 7.61 -0.13 0.38
C ALA A 105 8.08 -0.10 -1.08
N SER A 106 7.29 -0.63 -2.00
CA SER A 106 7.59 -0.71 -3.43
C SER A 106 6.31 -0.96 -4.22
N SER A 107 6.31 -0.55 -5.47
CA SER A 107 5.19 -0.72 -6.41
C SER A 107 5.53 -1.59 -7.62
N GLY A 108 6.77 -2.11 -7.70
CA GLY A 108 7.23 -2.94 -8.80
C GLY A 108 7.35 -2.19 -10.14
N GLY A 109 7.67 -0.88 -10.10
CA GLY A 109 7.92 -0.03 -11.25
C GLY A 109 6.82 0.97 -11.58
N ALA A 110 5.60 0.83 -11.02
CA ALA A 110 4.55 1.84 -11.07
C ALA A 110 3.54 1.59 -9.96
N THR A 111 2.97 2.65 -9.39
CA THR A 111 1.91 2.53 -8.39
C THR A 111 0.61 2.00 -9.02
N ALA A 112 -0.20 1.32 -8.24
CA ALA A 112 -1.54 0.96 -8.68
C ALA A 112 -2.47 2.19 -8.65
N SER A 113 -3.45 2.24 -9.55
CA SER A 113 -4.59 3.13 -9.37
C SER A 113 -5.50 2.59 -8.27
N SER A 114 -6.19 3.49 -7.56
CA SER A 114 -7.17 3.09 -6.54
C SER A 114 -8.33 2.27 -7.12
N GLY A 115 -8.69 2.55 -8.37
CA GLY A 115 -9.69 1.76 -9.10
C GLY A 115 -9.28 0.32 -9.31
N ASP A 116 -8.00 0.07 -9.65
CA ASP A 116 -7.48 -1.29 -9.87
C ASP A 116 -7.47 -2.13 -8.60
N ILE A 117 -7.16 -1.52 -7.45
CA ILE A 117 -7.01 -2.25 -6.19
C ILE A 117 -8.32 -2.38 -5.42
N TRP A 118 -9.11 -1.28 -5.36
CA TRP A 118 -10.30 -1.22 -4.49
C TRP A 118 -11.63 -1.14 -5.25
N GLY A 119 -11.57 -1.03 -6.59
CA GLY A 119 -12.77 -0.84 -7.41
C GLY A 119 -13.41 0.55 -7.24
N ARG A 120 -12.78 1.46 -6.50
CA ARG A 120 -13.19 2.85 -6.32
C ARG A 120 -12.06 3.78 -6.76
N GLN A 121 -12.33 4.61 -7.75
CA GLN A 121 -11.35 5.58 -8.24
C GLN A 121 -11.38 6.86 -7.40
N TYR A 122 -10.21 7.24 -6.87
CA TYR A 122 -9.91 8.59 -6.41
C TYR A 122 -9.05 9.27 -7.48
N ASP A 123 -9.44 10.45 -7.91
CA ASP A 123 -8.84 11.13 -9.06
C ASP A 123 -7.33 11.35 -8.91
N TYR A 124 -6.85 11.53 -7.69
CA TYR A 124 -5.44 11.75 -7.37
C TYR A 124 -4.68 10.46 -7.01
N LEU A 125 -5.34 9.32 -6.84
CA LEU A 125 -4.70 8.01 -6.62
C LEU A 125 -4.65 7.21 -7.92
N VAL A 126 -3.89 7.74 -8.86
CA VAL A 126 -3.65 7.15 -10.19
C VAL A 126 -2.33 6.39 -10.22
N SER A 127 -2.14 5.58 -11.24
CA SER A 127 -0.85 4.95 -11.50
C SER A 127 0.19 5.99 -11.88
N VAL A 128 1.33 5.97 -11.19
CA VAL A 128 2.50 6.79 -11.52
C VAL A 128 3.75 5.91 -11.59
N PRO A 129 4.69 6.19 -12.51
CA PRO A 129 5.95 5.45 -12.59
C PRO A 129 6.75 5.55 -11.29
N SER A 130 7.39 4.44 -10.91
CA SER A 130 8.35 4.34 -9.80
C SER A 130 9.65 3.79 -10.35
N GLU A 131 10.44 4.66 -10.97
CA GLU A 131 11.61 4.32 -11.79
C GLU A 131 12.72 3.64 -10.98
N TYR A 132 12.79 3.93 -9.70
CA TYR A 132 13.83 3.41 -8.82
C TYR A 132 13.51 2.05 -8.19
N ASP A 133 12.29 1.54 -8.32
CA ASP A 133 11.93 0.23 -7.74
C ASP A 133 12.83 -0.89 -8.27
N ALA A 134 13.18 -0.87 -9.56
CA ALA A 134 14.05 -1.89 -10.15
C ALA A 134 15.48 -1.88 -9.57
N GLU A 135 15.95 -0.75 -9.05
CA GLU A 135 17.29 -0.59 -8.47
C GLU A 135 17.31 -0.88 -6.97
N TYR A 136 16.28 -0.45 -6.24
CA TYR A 136 16.30 -0.45 -4.77
C TYR A 136 15.38 -1.48 -4.11
N ASP A 137 14.39 -2.05 -4.83
CA ASP A 137 13.55 -3.12 -4.28
C ASP A 137 14.23 -4.49 -4.44
N PRO A 138 14.68 -5.14 -3.35
CA PRO A 138 15.32 -6.45 -3.42
C PRO A 138 14.38 -7.57 -3.89
N TYR A 139 13.09 -7.29 -4.00
CA TYR A 139 12.07 -8.25 -4.46
C TYR A 139 11.54 -7.93 -5.85
N TYR A 140 12.10 -6.93 -6.54
CA TYR A 140 11.72 -6.59 -7.89
C TYR A 140 11.99 -7.76 -8.84
N GLY A 141 10.97 -8.20 -9.58
CA GLY A 141 11.09 -9.30 -10.52
C GLY A 141 11.31 -10.69 -9.88
N VAL A 142 11.04 -10.85 -8.57
CA VAL A 142 11.19 -12.14 -7.91
C VAL A 142 10.27 -13.19 -8.53
N VAL A 143 10.81 -14.39 -8.76
CA VAL A 143 10.07 -15.55 -9.26
C VAL A 143 9.74 -16.49 -8.10
N THR A 144 8.45 -16.84 -7.97
CA THR A 144 7.99 -17.83 -6.99
C THR A 144 7.57 -19.10 -7.72
N TYR A 145 8.14 -20.24 -7.32
CA TYR A 145 7.78 -21.55 -7.85
C TYR A 145 6.82 -22.27 -6.92
N MET A 146 5.75 -22.82 -7.48
CA MET A 146 4.78 -23.65 -6.76
C MET A 146 4.49 -24.91 -7.56
N SER A 147 4.34 -26.03 -6.88
CA SER A 147 3.84 -27.25 -7.53
C SER A 147 2.36 -27.11 -7.87
N VAL A 148 1.91 -27.87 -8.88
CA VAL A 148 0.50 -27.94 -9.28
C VAL A 148 -0.40 -28.33 -8.08
N ASP A 149 0.07 -29.27 -7.25
CA ASP A 149 -0.68 -29.73 -6.07
C ASP A 149 -0.73 -28.66 -4.97
N GLU A 150 0.30 -27.86 -4.82
CA GLU A 150 0.29 -26.73 -3.89
C GLU A 150 -0.70 -25.65 -4.32
N VAL A 151 -0.68 -25.24 -5.59
CA VAL A 151 -1.66 -24.27 -6.12
C VAL A 151 -3.07 -24.80 -5.97
N ARG A 152 -3.31 -26.08 -6.31
CA ARG A 152 -4.61 -26.73 -6.15
C ARG A 152 -5.08 -26.66 -4.70
N SER A 153 -4.22 -27.06 -3.78
CA SER A 153 -4.56 -27.10 -2.34
C SER A 153 -4.89 -25.71 -1.79
N ARG A 154 -4.10 -24.68 -2.14
CA ARG A 154 -4.33 -23.30 -1.70
C ARG A 154 -5.66 -22.77 -2.21
N ILE A 155 -5.98 -22.99 -3.49
CA ILE A 155 -7.24 -22.54 -4.11
C ILE A 155 -8.43 -23.29 -3.51
N GLN A 156 -8.34 -24.61 -3.34
CA GLN A 156 -9.41 -25.40 -2.74
C GLN A 156 -9.70 -24.99 -1.30
N ASN A 157 -8.66 -24.77 -0.50
CA ASN A 157 -8.79 -24.36 0.89
C ASN A 157 -9.40 -22.96 1.03
N ALA A 158 -9.03 -22.03 0.15
CA ALA A 158 -9.49 -20.65 0.22
C ALA A 158 -10.90 -20.45 -0.36
N TYR A 159 -11.25 -21.18 -1.41
CA TYR A 159 -12.46 -20.89 -2.20
C TYR A 159 -13.44 -22.07 -2.32
N GLY A 160 -13.07 -23.25 -1.88
CA GLY A 160 -13.91 -24.44 -1.95
C GLY A 160 -14.17 -24.96 -3.38
N ILE A 161 -13.28 -24.62 -4.34
CA ILE A 161 -13.45 -24.95 -5.77
C ILE A 161 -12.68 -26.23 -6.09
N ALA A 162 -13.36 -27.19 -6.74
CA ALA A 162 -12.69 -28.34 -7.35
C ALA A 162 -12.19 -27.95 -8.73
N LEU A 163 -10.88 -27.94 -8.90
CA LEU A 163 -10.23 -27.54 -10.15
C LEU A 163 -10.24 -28.69 -11.18
N SER A 164 -10.37 -28.35 -12.45
CA SER A 164 -10.27 -29.28 -13.58
C SER A 164 -8.91 -29.99 -13.65
N SER A 165 -8.79 -30.97 -14.50
CA SER A 165 -7.56 -31.76 -14.66
C SER A 165 -6.44 -31.01 -15.38
N ASN A 166 -6.77 -29.92 -16.11
CA ASN A 166 -5.79 -29.15 -16.87
C ASN A 166 -5.39 -27.86 -16.11
N PRO A 167 -4.20 -27.80 -15.51
CA PRO A 167 -3.74 -26.63 -14.75
C PRO A 167 -3.66 -25.33 -15.56
N SER A 168 -3.43 -25.42 -16.86
CA SER A 168 -3.34 -24.24 -17.73
C SER A 168 -4.65 -23.45 -17.83
N ASN A 169 -5.78 -24.04 -17.44
CA ASN A 169 -7.08 -23.38 -17.46
C ASN A 169 -7.49 -22.78 -16.10
N TRP A 170 -6.70 -23.02 -15.05
CA TRP A 170 -7.12 -22.67 -13.68
C TRP A 170 -7.13 -21.19 -13.39
N ILE A 171 -6.26 -20.42 -14.04
CA ILE A 171 -6.03 -19.01 -13.70
C ILE A 171 -6.18 -18.17 -14.96
N GLN A 172 -7.14 -17.24 -14.96
CA GLN A 172 -7.28 -16.24 -16.00
C GLN A 172 -7.20 -14.87 -15.33
N LEU A 173 -6.22 -14.06 -15.75
CA LEU A 173 -5.95 -12.75 -15.16
C LEU A 173 -6.63 -11.65 -15.95
N GLU A 174 -7.30 -10.75 -15.27
CA GLU A 174 -7.68 -9.44 -15.77
C GLU A 174 -6.70 -8.42 -15.18
N VAL A 175 -5.87 -7.83 -16.04
CA VAL A 175 -4.82 -6.90 -15.64
C VAL A 175 -5.25 -5.47 -15.95
N GLY A 176 -5.12 -4.57 -14.98
CA GLY A 176 -5.39 -3.15 -15.15
C GLY A 176 -4.26 -2.43 -15.89
N ASP A 177 -4.51 -1.17 -16.27
CA ASP A 177 -3.56 -0.33 -17.00
C ASP A 177 -2.26 -0.07 -16.21
N SER A 178 -2.33 -0.13 -14.90
CA SER A 178 -1.17 -0.04 -14.00
C SER A 178 -0.32 -1.31 -13.92
N GLY A 179 -0.73 -2.40 -14.60
CA GLY A 179 -0.08 -3.71 -14.55
C GLY A 179 -0.42 -4.55 -13.32
N PHE A 180 -1.34 -4.08 -12.48
CA PHE A 180 -1.86 -4.84 -11.35
C PHE A 180 -3.03 -5.73 -11.78
N VAL A 181 -3.12 -6.93 -11.21
CA VAL A 181 -4.22 -7.86 -11.44
C VAL A 181 -5.45 -7.34 -10.69
N ARG A 182 -6.47 -6.93 -11.44
CA ARG A 182 -7.78 -6.50 -10.90
C ARG A 182 -8.57 -7.68 -10.39
N SER A 183 -8.67 -8.69 -11.23
CA SER A 183 -9.43 -9.90 -10.92
C SER A 183 -8.78 -11.16 -11.48
N VAL A 184 -9.13 -12.28 -10.88
CA VAL A 184 -8.71 -13.62 -11.31
C VAL A 184 -9.95 -14.50 -11.44
N THR A 185 -10.16 -15.04 -12.64
CA THR A 185 -11.18 -16.08 -12.84
C THR A 185 -10.55 -17.45 -12.66
N ILE A 186 -11.05 -18.19 -11.68
CA ILE A 186 -10.54 -19.49 -11.25
C ILE A 186 -11.33 -20.58 -11.98
N ASP A 187 -10.67 -21.29 -12.90
CA ASP A 187 -11.17 -22.44 -13.67
C ASP A 187 -12.57 -22.19 -14.29
N GLY A 188 -12.83 -20.95 -14.67
CA GLY A 188 -14.13 -20.51 -15.20
C GLY A 188 -15.29 -20.52 -14.17
N GLN A 189 -15.05 -20.88 -12.91
CA GLN A 189 -16.09 -21.14 -11.92
C GLN A 189 -16.32 -19.93 -10.99
N LYS A 190 -15.26 -19.16 -10.68
CA LYS A 190 -15.33 -18.05 -9.71
C LYS A 190 -14.36 -16.93 -10.08
N THR A 191 -14.84 -15.71 -10.02
CA THR A 191 -13.97 -14.53 -10.13
C THR A 191 -13.74 -13.92 -8.75
N VAL A 192 -12.49 -13.62 -8.43
CA VAL A 192 -12.04 -13.04 -7.16
C VAL A 192 -11.16 -11.83 -7.42
N ASN A 193 -11.01 -10.94 -6.43
CA ASN A 193 -10.11 -9.80 -6.50
C ASN A 193 -8.65 -10.26 -6.58
N GLY A 194 -7.83 -9.58 -7.40
CA GLY A 194 -6.42 -9.94 -7.63
C GLY A 194 -5.57 -9.89 -6.36
N ASN A 195 -5.81 -8.91 -5.47
CA ASN A 195 -5.12 -8.81 -4.19
C ASN A 195 -5.49 -9.99 -3.25
N ALA A 196 -6.77 -10.35 -3.18
CA ALA A 196 -7.19 -11.52 -2.40
C ALA A 196 -6.56 -12.81 -2.94
N PHE A 197 -6.49 -12.98 -4.27
CA PHE A 197 -5.88 -14.13 -4.90
C PHE A 197 -4.36 -14.19 -4.67
N SER A 198 -3.65 -13.07 -4.80
CA SER A 198 -2.21 -13.00 -4.52
C SER A 198 -1.88 -13.40 -3.08
N ASN A 199 -2.71 -12.99 -2.12
CA ASN A 199 -2.56 -13.38 -0.71
C ASN A 199 -2.75 -14.89 -0.50
N VAL A 200 -3.72 -15.52 -1.18
CA VAL A 200 -3.94 -16.98 -1.13
C VAL A 200 -2.73 -17.74 -1.64
N LEU A 201 -2.09 -17.25 -2.69
CA LEU A 201 -0.86 -17.83 -3.22
C LEU A 201 0.40 -17.44 -2.44
N GLY A 202 0.30 -16.51 -1.47
CA GLY A 202 1.45 -16.01 -0.71
C GLY A 202 2.40 -15.15 -1.55
N LEU A 203 1.87 -14.48 -2.57
CA LEU A 203 2.62 -13.54 -3.38
C LEU A 203 2.74 -12.20 -2.65
N ARG A 204 3.85 -11.49 -2.90
CA ARG A 204 4.12 -10.18 -2.25
C ARG A 204 3.27 -9.03 -2.76
N SER A 205 2.71 -9.17 -3.97
CA SER A 205 1.98 -8.10 -4.64
C SER A 205 0.91 -8.68 -5.57
N PRO A 206 -0.20 -7.96 -5.80
CA PRO A 206 -1.12 -8.27 -6.88
C PRO A 206 -0.59 -7.90 -8.27
N ARG A 207 0.65 -7.40 -8.38
CA ARG A 207 1.34 -7.20 -9.66
C ARG A 207 2.16 -8.45 -9.98
N PHE A 208 1.54 -9.40 -10.67
CA PHE A 208 2.17 -10.67 -11.03
C PHE A 208 1.71 -11.15 -12.40
N ALA A 209 2.53 -11.98 -13.02
CA ALA A 209 2.18 -12.83 -14.15
C ALA A 209 2.50 -14.27 -13.75
N TYR A 210 1.97 -15.24 -14.48
CA TYR A 210 2.30 -16.65 -14.25
C TYR A 210 2.59 -17.37 -15.56
N VAL A 211 3.37 -18.44 -15.44
CA VAL A 211 3.62 -19.41 -16.50
C VAL A 211 3.31 -20.79 -15.94
N CYS A 212 2.49 -21.56 -16.66
CA CYS A 212 2.26 -22.96 -16.35
C CYS A 212 3.17 -23.79 -17.27
N GLY A 213 4.12 -24.51 -16.67
CA GLY A 213 5.06 -25.39 -17.37
C GLY A 213 4.66 -26.84 -17.28
#